data_6e4ed3f6fff78ecd99c765ec3595675a
#
_entry.id   6e4ed3f6fff78ecd99c765ec3595675a
#
_cell.length_a   1.000
_cell.length_b   1.000
_cell.length_c   1.000
_cell.angle_alpha   90.00
_cell.angle_beta   90.00
_cell.angle_gamma   90.00
#
_symmetry.space_group_name_H-M   'P 1'
#
loop_
_entity.id
_entity.type
_entity.pdbx_description
1 polymer ?
#
loop_
_entity_poly.entity_id
_entity_poly.type
_entity_poly.pdbx_seq_one_letter_code
_entity_poly.pdbx_strand_id
1 'polypeptide(L)'
;RNLTTMTDFYELTMSAGYLDEGYKDKIAVFDMFFRKVPDGGGYAIMAGLEQFINAVDSLKFTEEDINYLRSTGAFNEQFLDYLRNFKLHCNIWAIEEGMPIFPQEPIVTVEGPAIECQLLETLLLVTFNHQCLIATKANRICRAAAGRPVMEFGARRAQGYDAAYFGARASYIGGCSSTSCVMAARDFGIPASGTMAHSWVQMFPTEYDAFKKYAEMYPDNCVLLVDTYNVLRHGVPDAIKVFDEVLKPMGKRPKGVRIDSGDIAYLSKKARQMLDAAGYPDCTVCASNSLDEYIVRDLILQGARVDSFGIGENMITAKSDPVFGGVYKLAAVKEDDGSYTPKMKLSESVEKMTIPCLKKVWRIYDEDGKAQADLITMADEVVDTKNGITLFDPIETWKECTYVNSTARCISTPIYENGKRVYTSPNLADIRKFCKAQVGTLWDEVKRFENPHRYYVDLSRNLWDTRSELLKKLSK
;
A
#
# COMPACT_ATOMS: atom_id res chain seq x y z
N ARG A 1 4.19 19.87 -6.78
CA ARG A 1 5.63 19.62 -6.86
C ARG A 1 5.94 18.87 -8.16
N ASN A 2 6.80 19.43 -9.01
CA ASN A 2 7.30 18.75 -10.19
C ASN A 2 8.30 17.66 -9.77
N LEU A 3 8.06 16.42 -10.18
CA LEU A 3 8.91 15.24 -9.89
C LEU A 3 9.62 14.70 -11.14
N THR A 4 9.71 15.47 -12.21
CA THR A 4 10.28 15.02 -13.49
C THR A 4 11.73 14.55 -13.37
N THR A 5 12.51 15.19 -12.48
CA THR A 5 13.89 14.81 -12.20
C THR A 5 14.04 13.83 -11.02
N MET A 6 12.94 13.26 -10.52
CA MET A 6 12.96 12.12 -9.61
C MET A 6 13.21 10.84 -10.42
N THR A 7 14.42 10.75 -10.96
CA THR A 7 14.88 9.68 -11.84
C THR A 7 16.31 9.30 -11.48
N ASP A 8 16.68 8.05 -11.65
CA ASP A 8 18.07 7.62 -11.51
C ASP A 8 18.88 8.06 -12.74
N PHE A 9 20.13 8.42 -12.51
CA PHE A 9 20.99 8.99 -13.58
C PHE A 9 21.17 8.05 -14.77
N TYR A 10 21.17 6.71 -14.53
CA TYR A 10 21.28 5.73 -15.61
C TYR A 10 20.08 5.75 -16.58
N GLU A 11 18.89 6.14 -16.13
CA GLU A 11 17.72 6.27 -16.99
C GLU A 11 17.95 7.35 -18.05
N LEU A 12 18.57 8.45 -17.67
CA LEU A 12 18.94 9.54 -18.60
C LEU A 12 20.07 9.13 -19.53
N THR A 13 21.13 8.46 -19.03
CA THR A 13 22.25 8.02 -19.87
C THR A 13 21.83 6.96 -20.89
N MET A 14 20.99 6.00 -20.50
CA MET A 14 20.41 5.02 -21.42
C MET A 14 19.49 5.70 -22.44
N SER A 15 18.67 6.66 -22.02
CA SER A 15 17.76 7.40 -22.89
C SER A 15 18.52 8.22 -23.95
N ALA A 16 19.64 8.84 -23.56
CA ALA A 16 20.52 9.53 -24.50
C ALA A 16 21.09 8.54 -25.53
N GLY A 17 21.54 7.36 -25.10
CA GLY A 17 22.01 6.31 -26.00
C GLY A 17 20.91 5.80 -26.94
N TYR A 18 19.68 5.62 -26.45
CA TYR A 18 18.54 5.25 -27.33
C TYR A 18 18.25 6.31 -28.38
N LEU A 19 18.41 7.60 -28.05
CA LEU A 19 18.22 8.67 -29.01
C LEU A 19 19.32 8.65 -30.09
N ASP A 20 20.58 8.51 -29.69
CA ASP A 20 21.74 8.46 -30.61
C ASP A 20 21.65 7.27 -31.58
N GLU A 21 21.18 6.12 -31.13
CA GLU A 21 20.97 4.90 -31.94
C GLU A 21 19.68 4.93 -32.78
N GLY A 22 18.90 6.01 -32.71
CA GLY A 22 17.64 6.13 -33.45
C GLY A 22 16.47 5.34 -32.89
N TYR A 23 16.55 4.89 -31.65
CA TYR A 23 15.50 4.10 -30.98
C TYR A 23 14.44 4.95 -30.27
N LYS A 24 14.41 6.26 -30.50
CA LYS A 24 13.47 7.17 -29.83
C LYS A 24 11.98 6.76 -30.00
N ASP A 25 11.65 6.23 -31.15
CA ASP A 25 10.28 5.82 -31.54
C ASP A 25 10.08 4.29 -31.39
N LYS A 26 11.11 3.52 -30.96
CA LYS A 26 11.01 2.08 -30.73
C LYS A 26 10.09 1.81 -29.55
N ILE A 27 9.02 1.09 -29.80
CA ILE A 27 8.04 0.78 -28.76
C ILE A 27 8.56 -0.36 -27.88
N ALA A 28 8.55 -0.15 -26.59
CA ALA A 28 8.95 -1.11 -25.58
C ALA A 28 7.78 -1.37 -24.60
N VAL A 29 7.77 -2.54 -23.99
CA VAL A 29 6.84 -2.93 -22.94
C VAL A 29 7.63 -3.21 -21.67
N PHE A 30 7.27 -2.52 -20.60
CA PHE A 30 7.84 -2.74 -19.28
C PHE A 30 6.74 -3.12 -18.29
N ASP A 31 7.09 -4.01 -17.35
CA ASP A 31 6.22 -4.37 -16.25
C ASP A 31 6.83 -4.02 -14.91
N MET A 32 6.02 -3.44 -14.03
CA MET A 32 6.29 -3.44 -12.61
C MET A 32 5.65 -4.67 -11.96
N PHE A 33 6.43 -5.38 -11.16
CA PHE A 33 5.97 -6.49 -10.32
C PHE A 33 6.84 -6.58 -9.07
N PHE A 34 6.44 -7.40 -8.10
CA PHE A 34 7.23 -7.69 -6.90
C PHE A 34 7.42 -9.19 -6.73
N ARG A 35 8.39 -9.62 -5.90
CA ARG A 35 8.83 -11.03 -5.84
C ARG A 35 8.31 -11.79 -4.64
N LYS A 36 8.10 -11.11 -3.52
CA LYS A 36 7.58 -11.72 -2.28
C LYS A 36 6.73 -10.69 -1.52
N VAL A 37 5.75 -11.18 -0.79
CA VAL A 37 4.93 -10.35 0.09
C VAL A 37 5.73 -10.01 1.34
N PRO A 38 5.74 -8.74 1.79
CA PRO A 38 6.36 -8.36 3.06
C PRO A 38 5.83 -9.17 4.25
N ASP A 39 6.66 -9.35 5.27
CA ASP A 39 6.36 -10.13 6.48
C ASP A 39 5.93 -11.59 6.19
N GLY A 40 6.31 -12.15 5.05
CA GLY A 40 5.88 -13.50 4.64
C GLY A 40 4.36 -13.63 4.50
N GLY A 41 3.66 -12.55 4.21
CA GLY A 41 2.20 -12.54 4.03
C GLY A 41 1.75 -13.27 2.77
N GLY A 42 0.45 -13.57 2.67
CA GLY A 42 -0.12 -14.25 1.50
C GLY A 42 -0.49 -13.31 0.35
N TYR A 43 -0.58 -12.00 0.57
CA TYR A 43 -0.90 -10.97 -0.42
C TYR A 43 -0.40 -9.61 0.03
N ALA A 44 -0.27 -8.69 -0.92
CA ALA A 44 -0.06 -7.27 -0.65
C ALA A 44 -1.27 -6.44 -1.10
N ILE A 45 -1.31 -5.16 -0.75
CA ILE A 45 -2.38 -4.23 -1.14
C ILE A 45 -1.82 -3.22 -2.14
N MET A 46 -2.49 -3.07 -3.27
CA MET A 46 -2.15 -2.06 -4.27
C MET A 46 -2.48 -0.66 -3.74
N ALA A 47 -1.51 0.25 -3.75
CA ALA A 47 -1.68 1.65 -3.34
C ALA A 47 -0.63 2.54 -4.01
N GLY A 48 -0.97 3.81 -4.28
CA GLY A 48 -0.07 4.80 -4.88
C GLY A 48 -0.45 5.21 -6.31
N LEU A 49 -1.47 4.60 -6.91
CA LEU A 49 -1.83 4.86 -8.32
C LEU A 49 -2.23 6.33 -8.53
N GLU A 50 -3.03 6.92 -7.65
CA GLU A 50 -3.40 8.32 -7.78
C GLU A 50 -2.19 9.27 -7.74
N GLN A 51 -1.22 9.01 -6.87
CA GLN A 51 0.00 9.82 -6.78
C GLN A 51 0.89 9.64 -8.01
N PHE A 52 0.98 8.42 -8.53
CA PHE A 52 1.68 8.15 -9.79
C PHE A 52 1.02 8.91 -10.95
N ILE A 53 -0.31 8.85 -11.09
CA ILE A 53 -1.06 9.61 -12.10
C ILE A 53 -0.80 11.10 -11.96
N ASN A 54 -0.90 11.67 -10.76
CA ASN A 54 -0.66 13.11 -10.53
C ASN A 54 0.78 13.53 -10.89
N ALA A 55 1.75 12.67 -10.65
CA ALA A 55 3.13 12.91 -11.03
C ALA A 55 3.31 12.84 -12.56
N VAL A 56 2.73 11.83 -13.22
CA VAL A 56 2.77 11.66 -14.68
C VAL A 56 2.09 12.84 -15.40
N ASP A 57 0.92 13.28 -14.93
CA ASP A 57 0.21 14.45 -15.50
C ASP A 57 1.04 15.74 -15.39
N SER A 58 1.99 15.82 -14.47
CA SER A 58 2.84 17.00 -14.23
C SER A 58 4.25 16.88 -14.81
N LEU A 59 4.57 15.79 -15.54
CA LEU A 59 5.90 15.59 -16.12
C LEU A 59 6.24 16.71 -17.13
N LYS A 60 7.28 17.45 -16.80
CA LYS A 60 7.81 18.52 -17.64
C LYS A 60 9.22 18.87 -17.20
N PHE A 61 10.20 18.71 -18.07
CA PHE A 61 11.55 19.26 -17.84
C PHE A 61 11.52 20.79 -17.96
N THR A 62 11.96 21.46 -16.92
CA THR A 62 12.09 22.92 -16.87
C THR A 62 13.42 23.36 -17.47
N GLU A 63 13.56 24.65 -17.81
CA GLU A 63 14.88 25.18 -18.25
C GLU A 63 15.94 25.08 -17.15
N GLU A 64 15.54 25.09 -15.87
CA GLU A 64 16.45 24.86 -14.75
C GLU A 64 16.98 23.42 -14.79
N ASP A 65 16.11 22.42 -15.00
CA ASP A 65 16.49 21.02 -15.14
C ASP A 65 17.44 20.82 -16.34
N ILE A 66 17.11 21.41 -17.50
CA ILE A 66 17.93 21.31 -18.72
C ILE A 66 19.32 21.95 -18.50
N ASN A 67 19.37 23.11 -17.85
CA ASN A 67 20.66 23.77 -17.57
C ASN A 67 21.52 22.99 -16.58
N TYR A 68 20.87 22.37 -15.56
CA TYR A 68 21.56 21.47 -14.65
C TYR A 68 22.14 20.25 -15.40
N LEU A 69 21.32 19.56 -16.20
CA LEU A 69 21.78 18.40 -16.98
C LEU A 69 22.92 18.77 -17.95
N ARG A 70 22.83 19.93 -18.59
CA ARG A 70 23.91 20.46 -19.43
C ARG A 70 25.21 20.65 -18.64
N SER A 71 25.11 21.18 -17.42
CA SER A 71 26.27 21.43 -16.55
C SER A 71 27.03 20.15 -16.14
N THR A 72 26.36 18.98 -16.17
CA THR A 72 27.01 17.70 -15.90
C THR A 72 28.00 17.27 -16.96
N GLY A 73 27.92 17.83 -18.19
CA GLY A 73 28.74 17.45 -19.33
C GLY A 73 28.45 16.05 -19.89
N ALA A 74 27.44 15.36 -19.39
CA ALA A 74 27.11 13.99 -19.78
C ALA A 74 26.20 13.89 -21.01
N PHE A 75 25.53 14.97 -21.40
CA PHE A 75 24.48 14.97 -22.42
C PHE A 75 24.75 15.97 -23.53
N ASN A 76 24.49 15.56 -24.77
CA ASN A 76 24.57 16.44 -25.94
C ASN A 76 23.30 17.31 -26.06
N GLU A 77 23.38 18.39 -26.86
CA GLU A 77 22.26 19.33 -27.04
C GLU A 77 21.03 18.66 -27.68
N GLN A 78 21.22 17.65 -28.53
CA GLN A 78 20.12 16.92 -29.16
C GLN A 78 19.26 16.23 -28.13
N PHE A 79 19.85 15.57 -27.13
CA PHE A 79 19.14 14.93 -26.05
C PHE A 79 18.47 15.95 -25.10
N LEU A 80 19.16 17.04 -24.78
CA LEU A 80 18.60 18.14 -23.98
C LEU A 80 17.38 18.78 -24.65
N ASP A 81 17.42 18.95 -25.97
CA ASP A 81 16.28 19.44 -26.75
C ASP A 81 15.11 18.43 -26.78
N TYR A 82 15.41 17.14 -26.86
CA TYR A 82 14.39 16.08 -26.69
C TYR A 82 13.69 16.19 -25.34
N LEU A 83 14.43 16.29 -24.24
CA LEU A 83 13.87 16.44 -22.89
C LEU A 83 13.05 17.74 -22.73
N ARG A 84 13.51 18.85 -23.28
CA ARG A 84 12.78 20.13 -23.27
C ARG A 84 11.39 20.02 -23.91
N ASN A 85 11.30 19.21 -24.97
CA ASN A 85 10.07 18.96 -25.72
C ASN A 85 9.36 17.66 -25.30
N PHE A 86 9.75 17.06 -24.17
CA PHE A 86 9.22 15.80 -23.70
C PHE A 86 7.69 15.83 -23.59
N LYS A 87 7.05 14.80 -24.13
CA LYS A 87 5.61 14.50 -23.99
C LYS A 87 5.45 13.01 -23.85
N LEU A 88 4.52 12.61 -23.02
CA LEU A 88 4.19 11.19 -22.83
C LEU A 88 3.24 10.72 -23.95
N HIS A 89 3.58 9.58 -24.58
CA HIS A 89 2.76 8.89 -25.56
C HIS A 89 2.48 7.44 -25.16
N CYS A 90 2.85 7.04 -23.95
CA CYS A 90 2.68 5.68 -23.46
C CYS A 90 1.21 5.31 -23.26
N ASN A 91 0.93 4.02 -23.44
CA ASN A 91 -0.20 3.32 -22.86
C ASN A 91 0.22 2.79 -21.50
N ILE A 92 -0.63 2.94 -20.48
CA ILE A 92 -0.35 2.45 -19.13
C ILE A 92 -1.58 1.73 -18.61
N TRP A 93 -1.37 0.51 -18.13
CA TRP A 93 -2.36 -0.28 -17.39
C TRP A 93 -1.88 -0.49 -15.98
N ALA A 94 -2.79 -0.50 -15.02
CA ALA A 94 -2.47 -0.79 -13.63
C ALA A 94 -3.60 -1.57 -12.95
N ILE A 95 -3.26 -2.29 -11.88
CA ILE A 95 -4.24 -2.83 -10.96
C ILE A 95 -4.75 -1.67 -10.08
N GLU A 96 -6.07 -1.65 -9.82
CA GLU A 96 -6.70 -0.57 -9.06
C GLU A 96 -6.28 -0.57 -7.59
N GLU A 97 -6.21 0.63 -6.98
CA GLU A 97 -5.87 0.77 -5.56
C GLU A 97 -6.88 0.04 -4.66
N GLY A 98 -6.36 -0.59 -3.62
CA GLY A 98 -7.15 -1.42 -2.70
C GLY A 98 -7.28 -2.87 -3.12
N MET A 99 -6.90 -3.23 -4.34
CA MET A 99 -6.89 -4.63 -4.79
C MET A 99 -5.79 -5.42 -4.07
N PRO A 100 -6.06 -6.65 -3.57
CA PRO A 100 -5.01 -7.59 -3.22
C PRO A 100 -4.20 -7.97 -4.45
N ILE A 101 -2.88 -7.92 -4.34
CA ILE A 101 -1.91 -8.22 -5.40
C ILE A 101 -0.94 -9.31 -4.93
N PHE A 102 -0.41 -10.07 -5.89
CA PHE A 102 0.42 -11.22 -5.61
C PHE A 102 1.78 -11.14 -6.33
N PRO A 103 2.81 -11.86 -5.85
CA PRO A 103 4.12 -11.90 -6.50
C PRO A 103 4.05 -12.31 -7.96
N GLN A 104 4.91 -11.72 -8.80
CA GLN A 104 5.08 -11.95 -10.24
C GLN A 104 3.96 -11.41 -11.13
N GLU A 105 2.86 -10.88 -10.58
CA GLU A 105 1.85 -10.19 -11.38
C GLU A 105 2.38 -8.86 -11.91
N PRO A 106 2.17 -8.54 -13.20
CA PRO A 106 2.39 -7.18 -13.68
C PRO A 106 1.33 -6.25 -13.06
N ILE A 107 1.72 -5.53 -11.99
CA ILE A 107 0.82 -4.62 -11.27
C ILE A 107 0.69 -3.27 -11.98
N VAL A 108 1.71 -2.89 -12.77
CA VAL A 108 1.67 -1.79 -13.73
C VAL A 108 2.40 -2.25 -14.99
N THR A 109 1.77 -2.05 -16.14
CA THR A 109 2.39 -2.26 -17.47
C THR A 109 2.44 -0.95 -18.21
N VAL A 110 3.61 -0.62 -18.76
CA VAL A 110 3.84 0.56 -19.59
C VAL A 110 4.27 0.12 -20.98
N GLU A 111 3.56 0.57 -22.01
CA GLU A 111 3.89 0.35 -23.42
C GLU A 111 4.05 1.70 -24.11
N GLY A 112 5.15 1.94 -24.77
CA GLY A 112 5.38 3.20 -25.48
C GLY A 112 6.82 3.36 -25.95
N PRO A 113 7.19 4.55 -26.45
CA PRO A 113 8.56 4.86 -26.84
C PRO A 113 9.55 4.52 -25.73
N ALA A 114 10.63 3.82 -26.06
CA ALA A 114 11.58 3.25 -25.08
C ALA A 114 12.13 4.30 -24.08
N ILE A 115 12.41 5.52 -24.55
CA ILE A 115 12.87 6.61 -23.69
C ILE A 115 11.80 7.01 -22.69
N GLU A 116 10.55 7.13 -23.12
CA GLU A 116 9.44 7.52 -22.26
C GLU A 116 9.17 6.46 -21.20
N CYS A 117 9.15 5.17 -21.60
CA CYS A 117 9.02 4.05 -20.66
C CYS A 117 10.15 4.03 -19.62
N GLN A 118 11.41 4.30 -20.06
CA GLN A 118 12.56 4.28 -19.17
C GLN A 118 12.52 5.39 -18.13
N LEU A 119 12.14 6.61 -18.51
CA LEU A 119 12.08 7.77 -17.61
C LEU A 119 10.97 7.68 -16.53
N LEU A 120 10.09 6.69 -16.59
CA LEU A 120 9.07 6.44 -15.58
C LEU A 120 9.56 5.49 -14.46
N GLU A 121 10.67 4.78 -14.60
CA GLU A 121 11.10 3.68 -13.72
C GLU A 121 11.20 4.12 -12.26
N THR A 122 12.06 5.06 -11.93
CA THR A 122 12.28 5.48 -10.54
C THR A 122 11.03 6.11 -9.92
N LEU A 123 10.34 6.98 -10.65
CA LEU A 123 9.11 7.63 -10.18
C LEU A 123 8.03 6.61 -9.83
N LEU A 124 7.85 5.62 -10.70
CA LEU A 124 6.91 4.52 -10.52
C LEU A 124 7.31 3.67 -9.30
N LEU A 125 8.55 3.23 -9.22
CA LEU A 125 9.03 2.36 -8.15
C LEU A 125 8.97 3.03 -6.78
N VAL A 126 9.42 4.28 -6.63
CA VAL A 126 9.41 4.97 -5.33
C VAL A 126 7.98 5.21 -4.83
N THR A 127 7.05 5.44 -5.76
CA THR A 127 5.63 5.67 -5.41
C THR A 127 4.96 4.39 -4.92
N PHE A 128 5.03 3.32 -5.72
CA PHE A 128 4.32 2.08 -5.41
C PHE A 128 4.99 1.27 -4.32
N ASN A 129 6.33 1.19 -4.29
CA ASN A 129 7.05 0.46 -3.23
C ASN A 129 6.66 0.96 -1.85
N HIS A 130 6.64 2.28 -1.63
CA HIS A 130 6.30 2.85 -0.33
C HIS A 130 4.82 2.62 0.02
N GLN A 131 3.90 3.00 -0.88
CA GLN A 131 2.48 2.98 -0.53
C GLN A 131 1.90 1.56 -0.47
N CYS A 132 2.31 0.64 -1.36
CA CYS A 132 1.92 -0.77 -1.26
C CYS A 132 2.44 -1.41 0.04
N LEU A 133 3.69 -1.12 0.43
CA LEU A 133 4.27 -1.62 1.68
C LEU A 133 3.44 -1.18 2.89
N ILE A 134 3.17 0.12 3.02
CA ILE A 134 2.45 0.67 4.18
C ILE A 134 0.97 0.25 4.19
N ALA A 135 0.30 0.23 3.04
CA ALA A 135 -1.08 -0.28 2.94
C ALA A 135 -1.17 -1.75 3.35
N THR A 136 -0.19 -2.57 2.94
CA THR A 136 -0.11 -4.00 3.31
C THR A 136 0.09 -4.16 4.81
N LYS A 137 1.04 -3.42 5.41
CA LYS A 137 1.28 -3.46 6.87
C LYS A 137 0.06 -3.01 7.65
N ALA A 138 -0.56 -1.91 7.25
CA ALA A 138 -1.78 -1.41 7.87
C ALA A 138 -2.94 -2.43 7.78
N ASN A 139 -3.09 -3.11 6.64
CA ASN A 139 -4.12 -4.14 6.47
C ASN A 139 -3.90 -5.33 7.41
N ARG A 140 -2.66 -5.80 7.57
CA ARG A 140 -2.33 -6.87 8.55
C ARG A 140 -2.72 -6.46 9.96
N ILE A 141 -2.34 -5.25 10.39
CA ILE A 141 -2.63 -4.71 11.71
C ILE A 141 -4.14 -4.54 11.93
N CYS A 142 -4.86 -3.96 10.97
CA CYS A 142 -6.31 -3.76 11.06
C CYS A 142 -7.07 -5.09 11.16
N ARG A 143 -6.61 -6.13 10.47
CA ARG A 143 -7.19 -7.48 10.60
C ARG A 143 -6.92 -8.09 11.97
N ALA A 144 -5.69 -7.92 12.50
CA ALA A 144 -5.35 -8.39 13.85
C ALA A 144 -6.23 -7.73 14.92
N ALA A 145 -6.67 -6.48 14.71
CA ALA A 145 -7.55 -5.75 15.62
C ALA A 145 -8.98 -6.31 15.69
N ALA A 146 -9.33 -7.30 14.87
CA ALA A 146 -10.61 -8.03 14.93
C ALA A 146 -11.83 -7.09 14.98
N GLY A 147 -11.89 -6.13 14.06
CA GLY A 147 -13.00 -5.16 13.92
C GLY A 147 -12.88 -3.91 14.79
N ARG A 148 -11.92 -3.83 15.71
CA ARG A 148 -11.66 -2.62 16.49
C ARG A 148 -10.99 -1.55 15.62
N PRO A 149 -11.35 -0.26 15.79
CA PRO A 149 -10.69 0.84 15.07
C PRO A 149 -9.19 0.87 15.32
N VAL A 150 -8.42 1.06 14.24
CA VAL A 150 -6.99 1.34 14.28
C VAL A 150 -6.76 2.76 13.77
N MET A 151 -6.10 3.59 14.55
CA MET A 151 -5.74 4.97 14.22
C MET A 151 -4.26 5.02 13.85
N GLU A 152 -3.92 5.71 12.76
CA GLU A 152 -2.54 5.92 12.34
C GLU A 152 -1.90 7.07 13.16
N PHE A 153 -0.89 6.75 13.97
CA PHE A 153 -0.18 7.68 14.86
C PHE A 153 1.32 7.75 14.57
N GLY A 154 1.72 7.43 13.33
CA GLY A 154 3.12 7.23 12.97
C GLY A 154 3.83 8.43 12.36
N ALA A 155 3.16 9.54 12.06
CA ALA A 155 3.74 10.65 11.30
C ALA A 155 5.13 11.09 11.77
N ARG A 156 5.34 11.24 13.09
CA ARG A 156 6.64 11.66 13.67
C ARG A 156 7.75 10.58 13.61
N ARG A 157 7.42 9.36 13.18
CA ARG A 157 8.35 8.21 13.08
C ARG A 157 8.67 7.82 11.64
N ALA A 158 7.99 8.44 10.67
CA ALA A 158 8.19 8.16 9.25
C ALA A 158 9.56 8.63 8.76
N GLN A 159 10.04 8.03 7.68
CA GLN A 159 11.30 8.39 7.01
C GLN A 159 11.12 9.64 6.11
N GLY A 160 10.88 10.77 6.73
CA GLY A 160 10.65 12.04 6.05
C GLY A 160 9.17 12.40 5.91
N TYR A 161 8.92 13.65 5.51
CA TYR A 161 7.57 14.21 5.48
C TYR A 161 6.69 13.60 4.38
N ASP A 162 7.26 13.27 3.20
CA ASP A 162 6.51 12.58 2.15
C ASP A 162 6.08 11.17 2.61
N ALA A 163 6.94 10.45 3.35
CA ALA A 163 6.60 9.16 3.92
C ALA A 163 5.51 9.26 5.00
N ALA A 164 5.51 10.30 5.82
CA ALA A 164 4.43 10.56 6.77
C ALA A 164 3.10 10.86 6.05
N TYR A 165 3.14 11.69 5.03
CA TYR A 165 1.97 12.17 4.29
C TYR A 165 1.33 11.05 3.47
N PHE A 166 2.09 10.39 2.61
CA PHE A 166 1.60 9.29 1.77
C PHE A 166 1.41 7.99 2.56
N GLY A 167 2.18 7.78 3.62
CA GLY A 167 1.99 6.65 4.54
C GLY A 167 0.66 6.72 5.29
N ALA A 168 0.21 7.91 5.70
CA ALA A 168 -1.11 8.10 6.28
C ALA A 168 -2.22 7.74 5.29
N ARG A 169 -2.09 8.15 4.01
CA ARG A 169 -3.02 7.77 2.94
C ARG A 169 -3.05 6.25 2.73
N ALA A 170 -1.89 5.63 2.60
CA ALA A 170 -1.76 4.20 2.39
C ALA A 170 -2.33 3.39 3.56
N SER A 171 -2.08 3.85 4.81
CA SER A 171 -2.64 3.23 6.01
C SER A 171 -4.17 3.26 6.02
N TYR A 172 -4.77 4.35 5.54
CA TYR A 172 -6.22 4.46 5.44
C TYR A 172 -6.80 3.49 4.38
N ILE A 173 -6.14 3.33 3.23
CA ILE A 173 -6.50 2.28 2.24
C ILE A 173 -6.44 0.90 2.91
N GLY A 174 -5.37 0.61 3.66
CA GLY A 174 -5.17 -0.66 4.37
C GLY A 174 -6.20 -0.95 5.45
N GLY A 175 -6.99 0.06 5.89
CA GLY A 175 -8.11 -0.13 6.81
C GLY A 175 -8.11 0.75 8.05
N CYS A 176 -7.08 1.60 8.28
CA CYS A 176 -7.09 2.54 9.39
C CYS A 176 -8.32 3.45 9.36
N SER A 177 -8.82 3.83 10.52
CA SER A 177 -10.03 4.65 10.66
C SER A 177 -9.76 6.15 10.58
N SER A 178 -8.53 6.56 10.89
CA SER A 178 -8.13 7.96 11.02
C SER A 178 -6.62 8.11 11.01
N THR A 179 -6.12 9.35 10.92
CA THR A 179 -4.70 9.68 11.02
C THR A 179 -4.45 10.86 11.98
N SER A 180 -3.28 10.89 12.59
CA SER A 180 -2.79 12.05 13.34
C SER A 180 -2.09 13.10 12.45
N CYS A 181 -1.81 12.78 11.19
CA CYS A 181 -1.18 13.69 10.24
C CYS A 181 -2.20 14.69 9.69
N VAL A 182 -2.22 15.89 10.24
CA VAL A 182 -3.23 16.93 9.90
C VAL A 182 -3.22 17.28 8.41
N MET A 183 -2.04 17.38 7.79
CA MET A 183 -1.93 17.66 6.35
C MET A 183 -2.58 16.56 5.51
N ALA A 184 -2.29 15.30 5.81
CA ALA A 184 -2.91 14.16 5.11
C ALA A 184 -4.42 14.07 5.37
N ALA A 185 -4.85 14.35 6.60
CA ALA A 185 -6.27 14.39 6.94
C ALA A 185 -7.03 15.42 6.10
N ARG A 186 -6.51 16.64 5.99
CA ARG A 186 -7.09 17.71 5.18
C ARG A 186 -7.15 17.38 3.70
N ASP A 187 -6.02 16.94 3.14
CA ASP A 187 -5.85 16.86 1.69
C ASP A 187 -6.52 15.58 1.11
N PHE A 188 -6.56 14.50 1.89
CA PHE A 188 -7.16 13.23 1.46
C PHE A 188 -8.56 12.97 2.06
N GLY A 189 -9.08 13.87 2.87
CA GLY A 189 -10.38 13.69 3.53
C GLY A 189 -10.40 12.55 4.56
N ILE A 190 -9.26 12.21 5.16
CA ILE A 190 -9.15 11.21 6.22
C ILE A 190 -9.58 11.85 7.55
N PRO A 191 -10.41 11.20 8.39
CA PRO A 191 -10.72 11.70 9.71
C PRO A 191 -9.45 11.98 10.52
N ALA A 192 -9.30 13.20 11.05
CA ALA A 192 -8.21 13.53 11.95
C ALA A 192 -8.48 12.95 13.34
N SER A 193 -7.46 12.38 13.99
CA SER A 193 -7.57 11.82 15.33
C SER A 193 -6.30 12.05 16.12
N GLY A 194 -6.47 12.26 17.40
CA GLY A 194 -5.39 12.47 18.36
C GLY A 194 -5.98 12.83 19.72
N THR A 195 -5.15 12.74 20.74
CA THR A 195 -5.51 13.13 22.10
C THR A 195 -4.50 14.12 22.64
N MET A 196 -3.75 13.76 23.64
CA MET A 196 -2.68 14.54 24.25
C MET A 196 -1.38 13.73 24.30
N ALA A 197 -0.26 14.39 24.57
CA ALA A 197 1.01 13.76 24.93
C ALA A 197 1.22 13.86 26.45
N HIS A 198 2.17 13.08 26.98
CA HIS A 198 2.55 13.15 28.41
C HIS A 198 3.00 14.56 28.82
N SER A 199 3.62 15.31 27.91
CA SER A 199 4.03 16.72 28.17
C SER A 199 2.85 17.63 28.54
N TRP A 200 1.65 17.38 28.02
CA TRP A 200 0.45 18.10 28.46
C TRP A 200 0.21 17.91 29.95
N VAL A 201 0.22 16.62 30.40
CA VAL A 201 0.01 16.31 31.81
C VAL A 201 1.10 16.95 32.67
N GLN A 202 2.35 16.86 32.23
CA GLN A 202 3.52 17.39 32.96
C GLN A 202 3.57 18.95 33.06
N MET A 203 2.86 19.66 32.19
CA MET A 203 2.76 21.13 32.23
C MET A 203 1.86 21.66 33.34
N PHE A 204 1.06 20.81 33.97
CA PHE A 204 0.14 21.19 35.04
C PHE A 204 0.69 20.76 36.41
N PRO A 205 0.26 21.41 37.49
CA PRO A 205 0.71 21.06 38.85
C PRO A 205 0.37 19.63 39.25
N THR A 206 -0.80 19.12 38.80
CA THR A 206 -1.24 17.74 39.05
C THR A 206 -1.83 17.12 37.77
N GLU A 207 -1.86 15.78 37.72
CA GLU A 207 -2.53 15.04 36.64
C GLU A 207 -4.03 15.36 36.57
N TYR A 208 -4.67 15.50 37.73
CA TYR A 208 -6.06 15.93 37.83
C TYR A 208 -6.31 17.31 37.18
N ASP A 209 -5.45 18.31 37.43
CA ASP A 209 -5.60 19.65 36.82
C ASP A 209 -5.47 19.59 35.29
N ALA A 210 -4.55 18.79 34.78
CA ALA A 210 -4.39 18.59 33.35
C ALA A 210 -5.63 17.94 32.71
N PHE A 211 -6.17 16.91 33.35
CA PHE A 211 -7.37 16.19 32.89
C PHE A 211 -8.62 17.08 32.97
N LYS A 212 -8.78 17.81 34.07
CA LYS A 212 -9.85 18.77 34.26
C LYS A 212 -9.86 19.80 33.12
N LYS A 213 -8.72 20.41 32.85
CA LYS A 213 -8.61 21.40 31.78
C LYS A 213 -8.93 20.83 30.42
N TYR A 214 -8.48 19.61 30.11
CA TYR A 214 -8.76 18.94 28.85
C TYR A 214 -10.26 18.62 28.70
N ALA A 215 -10.90 18.14 29.77
CA ALA A 215 -12.34 17.85 29.78
C ALA A 215 -13.20 19.11 29.60
N GLU A 216 -12.80 20.24 30.17
CA GLU A 216 -13.44 21.54 29.96
C GLU A 216 -13.36 22.00 28.50
N MET A 217 -12.21 21.79 27.84
CA MET A 217 -11.98 22.20 26.44
C MET A 217 -12.65 21.27 25.43
N TYR A 218 -12.68 19.99 25.70
CA TYR A 218 -13.13 18.94 24.76
C TYR A 218 -14.15 17.99 25.40
N PRO A 219 -15.29 18.48 25.91
CA PRO A 219 -16.24 17.66 26.69
C PRO A 219 -16.89 16.52 25.87
N ASP A 220 -17.04 16.70 24.55
CA ASP A 220 -17.64 15.69 23.67
C ASP A 220 -16.62 14.65 23.14
N ASN A 221 -15.33 14.94 23.24
CA ASN A 221 -14.22 14.11 22.75
C ASN A 221 -13.14 13.88 23.82
N CYS A 222 -13.53 13.86 25.09
CA CYS A 222 -12.60 13.72 26.19
C CYS A 222 -12.02 12.30 26.25
N VAL A 223 -10.78 12.14 25.80
CA VAL A 223 -9.94 10.92 25.94
C VAL A 223 -8.71 11.31 26.73
N LEU A 224 -8.51 10.74 27.92
CA LEU A 224 -7.46 11.08 28.85
C LEU A 224 -6.32 10.06 28.81
N LEU A 225 -5.07 10.54 28.73
CA LEU A 225 -3.86 9.73 28.75
C LEU A 225 -3.47 9.45 30.20
N VAL A 226 -3.70 8.21 30.65
CA VAL A 226 -3.70 7.86 32.09
C VAL A 226 -2.43 7.19 32.62
N ASP A 227 -1.39 7.12 31.80
CA ASP A 227 -0.15 6.41 32.13
C ASP A 227 1.07 7.32 32.28
N THR A 228 0.87 8.62 32.50
CA THR A 228 2.00 9.56 32.69
C THR A 228 2.81 9.20 33.93
N TYR A 229 2.17 8.81 35.02
CA TYR A 229 2.82 8.40 36.27
C TYR A 229 2.46 6.98 36.68
N ASN A 230 1.19 6.73 37.02
CA ASN A 230 0.71 5.38 37.40
C ASN A 230 -0.75 5.21 37.02
N VAL A 231 -1.03 4.29 36.10
CA VAL A 231 -2.37 4.04 35.56
C VAL A 231 -3.39 3.77 36.64
N LEU A 232 -3.09 2.88 37.59
CA LEU A 232 -4.08 2.36 38.55
C LEU A 232 -4.16 3.17 39.82
N ARG A 233 -3.07 3.84 40.25
CA ARG A 233 -3.04 4.61 41.51
C ARG A 233 -3.42 6.08 41.32
N HIS A 234 -3.19 6.63 40.13
CA HIS A 234 -3.38 8.04 39.83
C HIS A 234 -4.22 8.24 38.55
N GLY A 235 -3.75 7.83 37.38
CA GLY A 235 -4.33 8.17 36.10
C GLY A 235 -5.83 7.83 35.96
N VAL A 236 -6.22 6.57 36.18
CA VAL A 236 -7.64 6.17 36.10
C VAL A 236 -8.48 6.77 37.25
N PRO A 237 -8.04 6.79 38.53
CA PRO A 237 -8.74 7.49 39.61
C PRO A 237 -8.97 8.97 39.33
N ASP A 238 -7.95 9.72 38.90
CA ASP A 238 -8.05 11.14 38.57
C ASP A 238 -8.96 11.38 37.36
N ALA A 239 -8.90 10.49 36.35
CA ALA A 239 -9.83 10.53 35.21
C ALA A 239 -11.30 10.37 35.68
N ILE A 240 -11.61 9.37 36.51
CA ILE A 240 -12.94 9.14 37.06
C ILE A 240 -13.41 10.36 37.85
N LYS A 241 -12.55 10.93 38.69
CA LYS A 241 -12.85 12.15 39.43
C LYS A 241 -13.22 13.31 38.50
N VAL A 242 -12.47 13.52 37.43
CA VAL A 242 -12.79 14.54 36.42
C VAL A 242 -14.10 14.23 35.71
N PHE A 243 -14.41 12.98 35.41
CA PHE A 243 -15.69 12.60 34.80
C PHE A 243 -16.86 12.96 35.72
N ASP A 244 -16.74 12.70 37.02
CA ASP A 244 -17.78 13.02 38.01
C ASP A 244 -17.91 14.52 38.25
N GLU A 245 -16.79 15.25 38.41
CA GLU A 245 -16.79 16.66 38.84
C GLU A 245 -16.93 17.65 37.65
N VAL A 246 -16.58 17.25 36.43
CA VAL A 246 -16.56 18.15 35.26
C VAL A 246 -17.57 17.71 34.19
N LEU A 247 -17.44 16.49 33.66
CA LEU A 247 -18.28 16.09 32.53
C LEU A 247 -19.75 15.81 32.94
N LYS A 248 -19.94 15.12 34.03
CA LYS A 248 -21.29 14.78 34.52
C LYS A 248 -22.16 16.01 34.83
N PRO A 249 -21.65 17.08 35.51
CA PRO A 249 -22.43 18.33 35.67
C PRO A 249 -22.73 19.04 34.34
N MET A 250 -21.90 18.86 33.31
CA MET A 250 -22.16 19.39 31.96
C MET A 250 -23.16 18.52 31.16
N GLY A 251 -23.67 17.42 31.73
CA GLY A 251 -24.48 16.44 31.02
C GLY A 251 -23.72 15.66 29.94
N LYS A 252 -22.38 15.55 30.05
CA LYS A 252 -21.50 14.86 29.11
C LYS A 252 -20.99 13.54 29.66
N ARG A 253 -20.59 12.66 28.75
CA ARG A 253 -19.97 11.36 29.06
C ARG A 253 -18.54 11.33 28.55
N PRO A 254 -17.59 10.69 29.28
CA PRO A 254 -16.23 10.52 28.80
C PRO A 254 -16.21 9.68 27.53
N LYS A 255 -15.35 10.03 26.57
CA LYS A 255 -15.14 9.27 25.36
C LYS A 255 -14.25 8.06 25.63
N GLY A 256 -13.19 8.23 26.42
CA GLY A 256 -12.27 7.15 26.71
C GLY A 256 -11.07 7.52 27.58
N VAL A 257 -10.27 6.51 27.90
CA VAL A 257 -8.92 6.63 28.43
C VAL A 257 -7.93 5.98 27.47
N ARG A 258 -6.67 6.46 27.46
CA ARG A 258 -5.57 5.90 26.66
C ARG A 258 -4.43 5.43 27.53
N ILE A 259 -3.96 4.21 27.26
CA ILE A 259 -2.81 3.56 27.89
C ILE A 259 -1.72 3.39 26.84
N ASP A 260 -0.55 4.00 27.05
CA ASP A 260 0.56 4.06 26.09
C ASP A 260 1.80 3.26 26.57
N SER A 261 1.77 2.71 27.79
CA SER A 261 2.90 2.00 28.40
C SER A 261 2.47 0.90 29.37
N GLY A 262 3.44 0.06 29.76
CA GLY A 262 3.24 -1.05 30.69
C GLY A 262 2.59 -2.27 30.05
N ASP A 263 2.13 -3.22 30.87
CA ASP A 263 1.39 -4.41 30.42
C ASP A 263 -0.04 -4.02 30.05
N ILE A 264 -0.29 -3.81 28.76
CA ILE A 264 -1.58 -3.35 28.25
C ILE A 264 -2.69 -4.35 28.54
N ALA A 265 -2.41 -5.67 28.49
CA ALA A 265 -3.43 -6.69 28.76
C ALA A 265 -3.90 -6.62 30.22
N TYR A 266 -2.98 -6.53 31.16
CA TYR A 266 -3.28 -6.38 32.58
C TYR A 266 -3.95 -5.03 32.89
N LEU A 267 -3.31 -3.93 32.44
CA LEU A 267 -3.77 -2.58 32.75
C LEU A 267 -5.16 -2.27 32.17
N SER A 268 -5.43 -2.70 30.93
CA SER A 268 -6.75 -2.48 30.34
C SER A 268 -7.88 -3.23 31.06
N LYS A 269 -7.62 -4.44 31.55
CA LYS A 269 -8.59 -5.19 32.37
C LYS A 269 -8.88 -4.48 33.70
N LYS A 270 -7.85 -3.96 34.36
CA LYS A 270 -8.00 -3.24 35.63
C LYS A 270 -8.67 -1.88 35.43
N ALA A 271 -8.25 -1.12 34.41
CA ALA A 271 -8.87 0.15 34.06
C ALA A 271 -10.38 -0.05 33.75
N ARG A 272 -10.71 -1.08 32.97
CA ARG A 272 -12.12 -1.41 32.68
C ARG A 272 -12.93 -1.71 33.92
N GLN A 273 -12.39 -2.50 34.87
CA GLN A 273 -13.06 -2.80 36.13
C GLN A 273 -13.30 -1.52 36.95
N MET A 274 -12.35 -0.62 37.01
CA MET A 274 -12.49 0.66 37.74
C MET A 274 -13.52 1.58 37.09
N LEU A 275 -13.51 1.70 35.77
CA LEU A 275 -14.46 2.51 35.00
C LEU A 275 -15.89 1.97 35.15
N ASP A 276 -16.08 0.65 35.09
CA ASP A 276 -17.39 -0.01 35.26
C ASP A 276 -17.92 0.23 36.67
N ALA A 277 -17.09 0.04 37.70
CA ALA A 277 -17.45 0.28 39.09
C ALA A 277 -17.82 1.75 39.38
N ALA A 278 -17.24 2.69 38.64
CA ALA A 278 -17.55 4.10 38.73
C ALA A 278 -18.78 4.53 37.89
N GLY A 279 -19.42 3.60 37.16
CA GLY A 279 -20.62 3.88 36.35
C GLY A 279 -20.33 4.41 34.95
N TYR A 280 -19.11 4.12 34.41
CA TYR A 280 -18.68 4.49 33.05
C TYR A 280 -18.41 3.27 32.14
N PRO A 281 -19.37 2.35 31.95
CA PRO A 281 -19.20 1.16 31.12
C PRO A 281 -19.03 1.49 29.63
N ASP A 282 -19.48 2.68 29.21
CA ASP A 282 -19.39 3.24 27.85
C ASP A 282 -18.07 3.98 27.56
N CYS A 283 -17.26 4.26 28.58
CA CYS A 283 -15.95 4.87 28.42
C CYS A 283 -14.99 3.87 27.76
N THR A 284 -14.45 4.20 26.57
CA THR A 284 -13.58 3.29 25.82
C THR A 284 -12.15 3.25 26.39
N VAL A 285 -11.45 2.14 26.14
CA VAL A 285 -10.02 2.02 26.44
C VAL A 285 -9.27 1.93 25.12
N CYS A 286 -8.39 2.93 24.86
CA CYS A 286 -7.50 2.96 23.73
C CYS A 286 -6.11 2.48 24.15
N ALA A 287 -5.51 1.56 23.39
CA ALA A 287 -4.11 1.17 23.58
C ALA A 287 -3.23 1.77 22.48
N SER A 288 -2.06 2.25 22.86
CA SER A 288 -1.02 2.71 21.94
C SER A 288 0.36 2.25 22.41
N ASN A 289 1.44 2.68 21.74
CA ASN A 289 2.81 2.20 21.95
C ASN A 289 3.17 1.07 20.95
N SER A 290 4.35 0.91 20.57
CA SER A 290 5.07 -0.11 19.76
C SER A 290 4.30 -1.37 19.32
N LEU A 291 3.01 -1.20 19.00
CA LEU A 291 2.09 -2.28 18.61
C LEU A 291 2.30 -2.66 17.14
N ASP A 292 2.13 -3.93 16.85
CA ASP A 292 2.07 -4.52 15.52
C ASP A 292 0.94 -5.59 15.47
N GLU A 293 0.80 -6.27 14.35
CA GLU A 293 -0.24 -7.29 14.16
C GLU A 293 -0.12 -8.45 15.14
N TYR A 294 1.07 -8.82 15.56
CA TYR A 294 1.29 -9.94 16.47
C TYR A 294 0.94 -9.55 17.90
N ILE A 295 1.42 -8.40 18.36
CA ILE A 295 1.11 -7.87 19.69
C ILE A 295 -0.40 -7.60 19.82
N VAL A 296 -1.02 -6.99 18.81
CA VAL A 296 -2.47 -6.71 18.82
C VAL A 296 -3.27 -8.02 18.92
N ARG A 297 -2.91 -9.04 18.13
CA ARG A 297 -3.53 -10.37 18.20
C ARG A 297 -3.40 -10.98 19.59
N ASP A 298 -2.19 -10.94 20.13
CA ASP A 298 -1.89 -11.56 21.44
C ASP A 298 -2.62 -10.83 22.59
N LEU A 299 -2.71 -9.50 22.56
CA LEU A 299 -3.49 -8.73 23.52
C LEU A 299 -4.96 -9.16 23.51
N ILE A 300 -5.54 -9.35 22.32
CA ILE A 300 -6.93 -9.80 22.18
C ILE A 300 -7.09 -11.23 22.71
N LEU A 301 -6.17 -12.15 22.36
CA LEU A 301 -6.19 -13.53 22.84
C LEU A 301 -6.06 -13.62 24.37
N GLN A 302 -5.28 -12.74 24.99
CA GLN A 302 -5.16 -12.63 26.42
C GLN A 302 -6.38 -11.97 27.10
N GLY A 303 -7.39 -11.57 26.33
CA GLY A 303 -8.61 -10.94 26.81
C GLY A 303 -8.43 -9.50 27.28
N ALA A 304 -7.48 -8.77 26.70
CA ALA A 304 -7.32 -7.32 26.91
C ALA A 304 -8.65 -6.60 26.63
N ARG A 305 -9.00 -5.64 27.49
CA ARG A 305 -10.21 -4.83 27.38
C ARG A 305 -9.92 -3.53 26.64
N VAL A 306 -9.50 -3.67 25.38
CA VAL A 306 -9.14 -2.57 24.49
C VAL A 306 -10.20 -2.44 23.41
N ASP A 307 -10.70 -1.22 23.21
CA ASP A 307 -11.75 -0.89 22.25
C ASP A 307 -11.19 -0.28 20.95
N SER A 308 -9.98 0.30 20.98
CA SER A 308 -9.32 0.87 19.82
C SER A 308 -7.79 0.88 19.99
N PHE A 309 -7.07 0.97 18.86
CA PHE A 309 -5.62 0.98 18.84
C PHE A 309 -5.09 2.23 18.14
N GLY A 310 -4.09 2.90 18.75
CA GLY A 310 -3.28 3.94 18.12
C GLY A 310 -1.91 3.39 17.77
N ILE A 311 -1.60 3.21 16.49
CA ILE A 311 -0.40 2.52 16.03
C ILE A 311 0.46 3.47 15.20
N GLY A 312 1.74 3.56 15.57
CA GLY A 312 2.68 4.51 14.97
C GLY A 312 3.83 3.85 14.24
N GLU A 313 4.97 3.75 14.93
CA GLU A 313 6.27 3.39 14.35
C GLU A 313 6.21 2.10 13.51
N ASN A 314 5.76 1.00 14.09
CA ASN A 314 5.80 -0.31 13.43
C ASN A 314 4.97 -0.37 12.15
N MET A 315 3.92 0.47 12.04
CA MET A 315 3.09 0.57 10.84
C MET A 315 3.70 1.49 9.80
N ILE A 316 4.02 2.75 10.18
CA ILE A 316 4.44 3.77 9.21
C ILE A 316 5.82 3.50 8.61
N THR A 317 6.65 2.71 9.28
CA THR A 317 7.98 2.30 8.81
C THR A 317 8.01 0.87 8.27
N ALA A 318 6.90 0.12 8.40
CA ALA A 318 6.86 -1.32 8.17
C ALA A 318 8.07 -2.03 8.80
N LYS A 319 8.34 -1.74 10.08
CA LYS A 319 9.60 -2.00 10.78
C LYS A 319 10.12 -3.43 10.66
N SER A 320 9.24 -4.41 10.64
CA SER A 320 9.59 -5.84 10.56
C SER A 320 10.17 -6.26 9.20
N ASP A 321 9.66 -5.68 8.10
CA ASP A 321 10.13 -5.93 6.73
C ASP A 321 9.92 -4.64 5.90
N PRO A 322 10.91 -3.72 5.91
CA PRO A 322 10.73 -2.35 5.42
C PRO A 322 10.91 -2.20 3.90
N VAL A 323 10.94 -3.30 3.15
CA VAL A 323 11.20 -3.28 1.71
C VAL A 323 10.12 -4.04 0.94
N PHE A 324 9.37 -3.34 0.09
CA PHE A 324 8.39 -3.99 -0.80
C PHE A 324 9.07 -4.78 -1.93
N GLY A 325 10.17 -4.27 -2.45
CA GLY A 325 11.00 -4.96 -3.44
C GLY A 325 10.38 -5.05 -4.83
N GLY A 326 9.55 -4.09 -5.20
CA GLY A 326 9.05 -3.94 -6.56
C GLY A 326 10.19 -3.65 -7.54
N VAL A 327 10.05 -4.16 -8.76
CA VAL A 327 11.00 -4.01 -9.85
C VAL A 327 10.25 -3.64 -11.12
N TYR A 328 10.95 -2.96 -12.05
CA TYR A 328 10.42 -2.56 -13.35
C TYR A 328 11.32 -3.13 -14.44
N LYS A 329 10.78 -3.96 -15.34
CA LYS A 329 11.60 -4.76 -16.25
C LYS A 329 11.02 -4.81 -17.65
N LEU A 330 11.90 -4.73 -18.66
CA LEU A 330 11.58 -4.92 -20.07
C LEU A 330 10.99 -6.31 -20.31
N ALA A 331 9.82 -6.37 -20.94
CA ALA A 331 9.08 -7.59 -21.22
C ALA A 331 8.94 -7.88 -22.72
N ALA A 332 8.90 -6.84 -23.56
CA ALA A 332 8.87 -6.98 -25.02
C ALA A 332 9.35 -5.72 -25.72
N VAL A 333 9.67 -5.86 -27.00
CA VAL A 333 9.91 -4.76 -27.95
C VAL A 333 9.06 -4.99 -29.18
N LYS A 334 8.38 -3.95 -29.64
CA LYS A 334 7.54 -4.02 -30.85
C LYS A 334 8.40 -3.86 -32.09
N GLU A 335 8.23 -4.74 -33.06
CA GLU A 335 8.90 -4.71 -34.34
C GLU A 335 8.12 -3.87 -35.36
N ASP A 336 8.75 -3.58 -36.50
CA ASP A 336 8.19 -2.72 -37.54
C ASP A 336 6.94 -3.33 -38.22
N ASP A 337 6.81 -4.66 -38.20
CA ASP A 337 5.63 -5.39 -38.66
C ASP A 337 4.46 -5.41 -37.67
N GLY A 338 4.65 -4.77 -36.51
CA GLY A 338 3.66 -4.71 -35.42
C GLY A 338 3.67 -5.89 -34.45
N SER A 339 4.49 -6.91 -34.69
CA SER A 339 4.68 -8.04 -33.78
C SER A 339 5.52 -7.63 -32.56
N TYR A 340 5.46 -8.41 -31.47
CA TYR A 340 6.27 -8.19 -30.28
C TYR A 340 7.34 -9.26 -30.16
N THR A 341 8.60 -8.83 -30.13
CA THR A 341 9.71 -9.70 -29.74
C THR A 341 9.77 -9.79 -28.22
N PRO A 342 9.51 -10.98 -27.62
CA PRO A 342 9.56 -11.15 -26.19
C PRO A 342 10.96 -10.97 -25.65
N LYS A 343 11.07 -10.28 -24.49
CA LYS A 343 12.32 -10.02 -23.78
C LYS A 343 12.26 -10.60 -22.38
N MET A 344 13.36 -11.23 -21.95
CA MET A 344 13.46 -11.81 -20.63
C MET A 344 14.91 -11.72 -20.12
N LYS A 345 15.06 -11.37 -18.84
CA LYS A 345 16.35 -11.51 -18.16
C LYS A 345 16.48 -12.90 -17.57
N LEU A 346 17.57 -13.59 -17.87
CA LEU A 346 17.95 -14.83 -17.18
C LEU A 346 18.54 -14.52 -15.80
N SER A 347 18.30 -15.41 -14.86
CA SER A 347 18.89 -15.36 -13.53
C SER A 347 19.06 -16.80 -13.01
N GLU A 348 20.08 -17.03 -12.19
CA GLU A 348 20.25 -18.28 -11.46
C GLU A 348 19.09 -18.58 -10.48
N SER A 349 18.40 -17.52 -10.00
CA SER A 349 17.22 -17.66 -9.17
C SER A 349 15.96 -17.60 -10.03
N VAL A 350 15.12 -18.61 -9.97
CA VAL A 350 13.83 -18.69 -10.69
C VAL A 350 12.93 -17.50 -10.36
N GLU A 351 12.92 -17.06 -9.11
CA GLU A 351 12.15 -15.90 -8.64
C GLU A 351 12.56 -14.55 -9.27
N LYS A 352 13.78 -14.49 -9.84
CA LYS A 352 14.30 -13.30 -10.53
C LYS A 352 14.06 -13.31 -12.03
N MET A 353 13.57 -14.42 -12.58
CA MET A 353 13.20 -14.48 -13.99
C MET A 353 11.93 -13.71 -14.24
N THR A 354 11.93 -12.94 -15.36
CA THR A 354 10.77 -12.13 -15.75
C THR A 354 9.80 -12.91 -16.65
N ILE A 355 8.55 -12.48 -16.70
CA ILE A 355 7.56 -13.02 -17.63
C ILE A 355 7.56 -12.12 -18.87
N PRO A 356 7.86 -12.63 -20.06
CA PRO A 356 7.92 -11.82 -21.29
C PRO A 356 6.53 -11.46 -21.82
N CYS A 357 6.48 -10.69 -22.91
CA CYS A 357 5.32 -10.27 -23.66
C CYS A 357 4.52 -9.10 -23.05
N LEU A 358 3.63 -8.51 -23.85
CA LEU A 358 2.57 -7.62 -23.37
C LEU A 358 1.45 -8.50 -22.78
N LYS A 359 1.04 -8.22 -21.52
CA LYS A 359 0.22 -9.13 -20.71
C LYS A 359 -0.98 -8.44 -20.08
N LYS A 360 -1.95 -9.26 -19.68
CA LYS A 360 -3.09 -8.90 -18.83
C LYS A 360 -3.20 -9.87 -17.67
N VAL A 361 -3.76 -9.41 -16.57
CA VAL A 361 -4.06 -10.22 -15.39
C VAL A 361 -5.57 -10.38 -15.27
N TRP A 362 -6.00 -11.62 -15.07
CA TRP A 362 -7.40 -11.99 -14.88
C TRP A 362 -7.56 -12.67 -13.53
N ARG A 363 -8.48 -12.20 -12.71
CA ARG A 363 -8.86 -12.88 -11.46
C ARG A 363 -10.07 -13.77 -11.70
N ILE A 364 -9.94 -15.02 -11.28
CA ILE A 364 -10.98 -16.04 -11.40
C ILE A 364 -11.74 -16.09 -10.08
N TYR A 365 -13.06 -16.00 -10.16
CA TYR A 365 -13.96 -16.06 -9.00
C TYR A 365 -14.87 -17.27 -9.13
N ASP A 366 -15.20 -17.91 -8.00
CA ASP A 366 -16.24 -18.94 -7.94
C ASP A 366 -17.67 -18.34 -7.90
N GLU A 367 -18.67 -19.22 -7.74
CA GLU A 367 -20.10 -18.84 -7.66
C GLU A 367 -20.42 -17.93 -6.47
N ASP A 368 -19.68 -18.06 -5.38
CA ASP A 368 -19.83 -17.25 -4.16
C ASP A 368 -19.05 -15.93 -4.22
N GLY A 369 -18.38 -15.66 -5.33
CA GLY A 369 -17.54 -14.46 -5.53
C GLY A 369 -16.21 -14.52 -4.77
N LYS A 370 -15.74 -15.70 -4.39
CA LYS A 370 -14.42 -15.90 -3.81
C LYS A 370 -13.36 -16.01 -4.89
N ALA A 371 -12.27 -15.26 -4.72
CA ALA A 371 -11.13 -15.30 -5.61
C ALA A 371 -10.40 -16.64 -5.49
N GLN A 372 -10.26 -17.36 -6.60
CA GLN A 372 -9.69 -18.70 -6.64
C GLN A 372 -8.24 -18.69 -7.13
N ALA A 373 -7.96 -17.95 -8.19
CA ALA A 373 -6.65 -17.84 -8.80
C ALA A 373 -6.56 -16.57 -9.65
N ASP A 374 -5.33 -16.13 -9.94
CA ASP A 374 -5.08 -15.14 -10.99
C ASP A 374 -4.38 -15.81 -12.17
N LEU A 375 -4.81 -15.44 -13.37
CA LEU A 375 -4.26 -15.91 -14.63
C LEU A 375 -3.61 -14.76 -15.38
N ILE A 376 -2.33 -14.90 -15.69
CA ILE A 376 -1.60 -13.97 -16.55
C ILE A 376 -1.64 -14.52 -17.98
N THR A 377 -2.13 -13.70 -18.92
CA THR A 377 -2.26 -14.05 -20.34
C THR A 377 -1.45 -13.10 -21.20
N MET A 378 -1.21 -13.45 -22.47
CA MET A 378 -0.88 -12.45 -23.47
C MET A 378 -2.07 -11.48 -23.62
N ALA A 379 -1.79 -10.24 -24.03
CA ALA A 379 -2.80 -9.17 -24.07
C ALA A 379 -3.94 -9.41 -25.07
N ASP A 380 -3.70 -10.19 -26.11
CA ASP A 380 -4.64 -10.57 -27.17
C ASP A 380 -5.45 -11.84 -26.87
N GLU A 381 -5.10 -12.58 -25.81
CA GLU A 381 -5.84 -13.77 -25.40
C GLU A 381 -7.20 -13.41 -24.77
N VAL A 382 -8.21 -14.22 -25.11
CA VAL A 382 -9.53 -14.14 -24.51
C VAL A 382 -9.70 -15.24 -23.48
N VAL A 383 -10.10 -14.86 -22.26
CA VAL A 383 -10.38 -15.81 -21.18
C VAL A 383 -11.88 -16.14 -21.18
N ASP A 384 -12.22 -17.40 -21.48
CA ASP A 384 -13.59 -17.93 -21.43
C ASP A 384 -13.70 -18.99 -20.34
N THR A 385 -14.59 -18.77 -19.38
CA THR A 385 -14.85 -19.68 -18.24
C THR A 385 -16.14 -20.47 -18.37
N LYS A 386 -16.92 -20.32 -19.47
CA LYS A 386 -18.26 -20.94 -19.64
C LYS A 386 -18.24 -22.46 -19.54
N ASN A 387 -17.19 -23.10 -20.05
CA ASN A 387 -17.03 -24.55 -20.03
C ASN A 387 -16.03 -25.02 -18.95
N GLY A 388 -15.72 -24.15 -18.00
CA GLY A 388 -14.62 -24.33 -17.05
C GLY A 388 -13.28 -23.94 -17.65
N ILE A 389 -12.35 -23.56 -16.80
CA ILE A 389 -10.98 -23.20 -17.16
C ILE A 389 -9.99 -24.03 -16.33
N THR A 390 -9.06 -24.70 -17.00
CA THR A 390 -7.98 -25.45 -16.30
C THR A 390 -6.74 -24.59 -16.26
N LEU A 391 -6.27 -24.31 -15.06
CA LEU A 391 -5.03 -23.59 -14.77
C LEU A 391 -3.99 -24.56 -14.21
N PHE A 392 -2.72 -24.23 -14.39
CA PHE A 392 -1.61 -25.03 -13.89
C PHE A 392 -0.50 -24.15 -13.33
N ASP A 393 0.17 -24.61 -12.27
CA ASP A 393 1.31 -23.90 -11.69
C ASP A 393 2.44 -23.77 -12.73
N PRO A 394 2.97 -22.58 -13.01
CA PRO A 394 3.96 -22.36 -14.05
C PRO A 394 5.33 -22.99 -13.77
N ILE A 395 5.58 -23.43 -12.53
CA ILE A 395 6.82 -24.08 -12.08
C ILE A 395 6.58 -25.58 -11.88
N GLU A 396 5.57 -25.92 -11.07
CA GLU A 396 5.18 -27.28 -10.75
C GLU A 396 4.02 -27.71 -11.68
N THR A 397 4.30 -27.83 -12.96
CA THR A 397 3.30 -27.97 -14.04
C THR A 397 2.36 -29.17 -13.94
N TRP A 398 2.66 -30.14 -13.05
CA TRP A 398 1.76 -31.25 -12.72
C TRP A 398 0.62 -30.87 -11.76
N LYS A 399 0.70 -29.68 -11.13
CA LYS A 399 -0.37 -29.15 -10.28
C LYS A 399 -1.35 -28.39 -11.17
N GLU A 400 -2.46 -29.02 -11.46
CA GLU A 400 -3.54 -28.46 -12.28
C GLU A 400 -4.82 -28.38 -11.45
N CYS A 401 -5.62 -27.34 -11.71
CA CYS A 401 -6.94 -27.16 -11.13
C CYS A 401 -7.91 -26.69 -12.20
N THR A 402 -9.09 -27.33 -12.28
CA THR A 402 -10.17 -26.92 -13.19
C THR A 402 -11.23 -26.17 -12.39
N TYR A 403 -11.48 -24.92 -12.75
CA TYR A 403 -12.50 -24.08 -12.19
C TYR A 403 -13.74 -24.12 -13.07
N VAL A 404 -14.82 -24.73 -12.56
CA VAL A 404 -16.12 -24.78 -13.21
C VAL A 404 -17.04 -23.73 -12.58
N ASN A 405 -18.09 -23.31 -13.29
CA ASN A 405 -19.04 -22.30 -12.81
C ASN A 405 -18.33 -21.02 -12.29
N SER A 406 -17.25 -20.65 -12.92
CA SER A 406 -16.42 -19.53 -12.51
C SER A 406 -16.58 -18.32 -13.43
N THR A 407 -16.20 -17.14 -12.95
CA THR A 407 -16.13 -15.91 -13.73
C THR A 407 -14.73 -15.36 -13.74
N ALA A 408 -14.29 -14.82 -14.87
CA ALA A 408 -13.00 -14.15 -15.01
C ALA A 408 -13.19 -12.64 -15.14
N ARG A 409 -12.47 -11.86 -14.34
CA ARG A 409 -12.43 -10.40 -14.44
C ARG A 409 -11.01 -9.96 -14.77
N CYS A 410 -10.84 -9.20 -15.85
CA CYS A 410 -9.57 -8.52 -16.12
C CYS A 410 -9.36 -7.43 -15.07
N ILE A 411 -8.23 -7.49 -14.35
CA ILE A 411 -7.88 -6.51 -13.33
C ILE A 411 -6.79 -5.54 -13.78
N SER A 412 -6.28 -5.68 -15.01
CA SER A 412 -5.41 -4.70 -15.68
C SER A 412 -6.27 -3.58 -16.26
N THR A 413 -6.43 -2.50 -15.50
CA THR A 413 -7.28 -1.35 -15.87
C THR A 413 -6.46 -0.34 -16.70
N PRO A 414 -6.97 0.14 -17.87
CA PRO A 414 -6.30 1.18 -18.64
C PRO A 414 -6.30 2.51 -17.87
N ILE A 415 -5.12 3.12 -17.74
CA ILE A 415 -4.88 4.38 -17.04
C ILE A 415 -4.58 5.51 -18.02
N TYR A 416 -3.70 5.25 -19.00
CA TYR A 416 -3.37 6.15 -20.11
C TYR A 416 -3.48 5.40 -21.42
N GLU A 417 -3.98 6.10 -22.45
CA GLU A 417 -4.00 5.65 -23.84
C GLU A 417 -3.34 6.73 -24.71
N ASN A 418 -2.27 6.38 -25.40
CA ASN A 418 -1.47 7.32 -26.23
C ASN A 418 -1.13 8.62 -25.45
N GLY A 419 -0.66 8.48 -24.22
CA GLY A 419 -0.31 9.58 -23.34
C GLY A 419 -1.46 10.39 -22.76
N LYS A 420 -2.72 10.02 -23.06
CA LYS A 420 -3.89 10.69 -22.50
C LYS A 420 -4.48 9.87 -21.36
N ARG A 421 -4.71 10.50 -20.22
CA ARG A 421 -5.36 9.87 -19.09
C ARG A 421 -6.81 9.49 -19.43
N VAL A 422 -7.16 8.21 -19.25
CA VAL A 422 -8.51 7.67 -19.43
C VAL A 422 -9.15 7.21 -18.13
N TYR A 423 -8.38 7.15 -17.05
CA TYR A 423 -8.81 6.70 -15.72
C TYR A 423 -9.11 7.88 -14.79
N THR A 424 -10.17 7.75 -14.01
CA THR A 424 -10.50 8.67 -12.91
C THR A 424 -10.40 7.92 -11.59
N SER A 425 -9.50 8.36 -10.71
CA SER A 425 -9.33 7.74 -9.39
C SER A 425 -10.61 7.91 -8.55
N PRO A 426 -11.11 6.85 -7.92
CA PRO A 426 -12.19 6.97 -6.94
C PRO A 426 -11.75 7.81 -5.73
N ASN A 427 -12.71 8.29 -4.93
CA ASN A 427 -12.35 8.93 -3.67
C ASN A 427 -11.74 7.91 -2.68
N LEU A 428 -10.91 8.39 -1.76
CA LEU A 428 -10.14 7.54 -0.88
C LEU A 428 -11.01 6.66 0.05
N ALA A 429 -12.18 7.14 0.46
CA ALA A 429 -13.11 6.36 1.28
C ALA A 429 -13.70 5.16 0.51
N ASP A 430 -13.95 5.33 -0.79
CA ASP A 430 -14.42 4.23 -1.65
C ASP A 430 -13.30 3.23 -1.94
N ILE A 431 -12.06 3.69 -2.15
CA ILE A 431 -10.88 2.81 -2.26
C ILE A 431 -10.73 1.95 -0.99
N ARG A 432 -10.87 2.54 0.19
CA ARG A 432 -10.83 1.81 1.47
C ARG A 432 -11.94 0.76 1.59
N LYS A 433 -13.18 1.10 1.20
CA LYS A 433 -14.30 0.14 1.16
C LYS A 433 -14.03 -0.99 0.17
N PHE A 434 -13.54 -0.64 -1.01
CA PHE A 434 -13.15 -1.59 -2.05
C PHE A 434 -12.06 -2.54 -1.55
N CYS A 435 -11.01 -2.03 -0.91
CA CYS A 435 -9.96 -2.86 -0.31
C CYS A 435 -10.56 -3.88 0.68
N LYS A 436 -11.41 -3.43 1.60
CA LYS A 436 -12.09 -4.33 2.56
C LYS A 436 -12.89 -5.42 1.85
N ALA A 437 -13.63 -5.06 0.80
CA ALA A 437 -14.43 -6.01 0.03
C ALA A 437 -13.55 -7.00 -0.71
N GLN A 438 -12.50 -6.54 -1.40
CA GLN A 438 -11.61 -7.41 -2.18
C GLN A 438 -10.77 -8.36 -1.29
N VAL A 439 -10.26 -7.90 -0.15
CA VAL A 439 -9.64 -8.78 0.85
C VAL A 439 -10.64 -9.82 1.38
N GLY A 440 -11.91 -9.46 1.48
CA GLY A 440 -13.01 -10.36 1.86
C GLY A 440 -13.26 -11.49 0.85
N THR A 441 -12.86 -11.35 -0.41
CA THR A 441 -12.97 -12.42 -1.42
C THR A 441 -11.91 -13.50 -1.26
N LEU A 442 -10.76 -13.20 -0.61
CA LEU A 442 -9.69 -14.17 -0.41
C LEU A 442 -10.08 -15.24 0.61
N TRP A 443 -9.50 -16.42 0.47
CA TRP A 443 -9.63 -17.51 1.45
C TRP A 443 -8.99 -17.11 2.78
N ASP A 444 -9.48 -17.67 3.88
CA ASP A 444 -8.93 -17.37 5.20
C ASP A 444 -7.50 -17.89 5.36
N GLU A 445 -7.17 -18.99 4.70
CA GLU A 445 -5.83 -19.58 4.66
C GLU A 445 -4.77 -18.66 4.05
N VAL A 446 -5.11 -17.91 2.99
CA VAL A 446 -4.23 -16.91 2.37
C VAL A 446 -4.03 -15.71 3.30
N LYS A 447 -4.97 -15.46 4.19
CA LYS A 447 -4.96 -14.31 5.12
C LYS A 447 -4.20 -14.57 6.44
N ARG A 448 -3.64 -15.76 6.67
CA ARG A 448 -2.86 -16.04 7.89
C ARG A 448 -1.68 -15.08 8.02
N PHE A 449 -1.33 -14.74 9.24
CA PHE A 449 -0.15 -13.90 9.51
C PHE A 449 1.15 -14.69 9.37
N GLU A 450 1.09 -15.98 9.68
CA GLU A 450 2.22 -16.91 9.65
C GLU A 450 1.85 -18.08 8.76
N ASN A 451 2.78 -18.48 7.92
CA ASN A 451 2.64 -19.60 6.96
C ASN A 451 1.29 -19.57 6.21
N PRO A 452 0.96 -18.46 5.50
CA PRO A 452 -0.25 -18.39 4.71
C PRO A 452 -0.22 -19.41 3.57
N HIS A 453 -1.40 -19.88 3.15
CA HIS A 453 -1.50 -20.66 1.93
C HIS A 453 -1.10 -19.78 0.74
N ARG A 454 -0.31 -20.31 -0.17
CA ARG A 454 0.09 -19.61 -1.40
C ARG A 454 -1.15 -19.45 -2.30
N TYR A 455 -1.46 -18.23 -2.68
CA TYR A 455 -2.46 -17.95 -3.69
C TYR A 455 -1.91 -18.33 -5.08
N TYR A 456 -2.77 -18.86 -5.94
CA TYR A 456 -2.37 -19.33 -7.26
C TYR A 456 -2.28 -18.17 -8.25
N VAL A 457 -1.11 -18.00 -8.86
CA VAL A 457 -0.86 -17.06 -9.96
C VAL A 457 -0.26 -17.86 -11.09
N ASP A 458 -1.09 -18.13 -12.09
CA ASP A 458 -0.79 -19.06 -13.17
C ASP A 458 -0.62 -18.31 -14.50
N LEU A 459 -0.03 -19.00 -15.48
CA LEU A 459 0.17 -18.47 -16.83
C LEU A 459 -0.76 -19.20 -17.80
N SER A 460 -1.23 -18.47 -18.83
CA SER A 460 -1.85 -19.13 -19.97
C SER A 460 -0.84 -20.07 -20.66
N ARG A 461 -1.34 -21.11 -21.34
CA ARG A 461 -0.48 -22.07 -22.02
C ARG A 461 0.43 -21.36 -23.04
N ASN A 462 -0.12 -20.46 -23.86
CA ASN A 462 0.65 -19.74 -24.86
C ASN A 462 1.77 -18.88 -24.23
N LEU A 463 1.47 -18.20 -23.15
CA LEU A 463 2.46 -17.38 -22.45
C LEU A 463 3.54 -18.26 -21.80
N TRP A 464 3.15 -19.38 -21.21
CA TRP A 464 4.08 -20.34 -20.61
C TRP A 464 5.01 -20.99 -21.66
N ASP A 465 4.45 -21.41 -22.82
CA ASP A 465 5.19 -21.97 -23.93
C ASP A 465 6.21 -20.95 -24.47
N THR A 466 5.77 -19.70 -24.75
CA THR A 466 6.65 -18.63 -25.22
C THR A 466 7.79 -18.34 -24.23
N ARG A 467 7.48 -18.28 -22.93
CA ARG A 467 8.50 -18.11 -21.88
C ARG A 467 9.49 -19.26 -21.87
N SER A 468 8.99 -20.49 -21.99
CA SER A 468 9.82 -21.70 -21.94
C SER A 468 10.74 -21.85 -23.16
N GLU A 469 10.25 -21.50 -24.35
CA GLU A 469 11.04 -21.48 -25.57
C GLU A 469 12.12 -20.39 -25.52
N LEU A 470 11.77 -19.19 -25.04
CA LEU A 470 12.71 -18.09 -24.86
C LEU A 470 13.80 -18.46 -23.86
N LEU A 471 13.44 -19.11 -22.76
CA LEU A 471 14.37 -19.62 -21.76
C LEU A 471 15.36 -20.61 -22.38
N LYS A 472 14.89 -21.59 -23.15
CA LYS A 472 15.73 -22.57 -23.87
C LYS A 472 16.67 -21.90 -24.88
N LYS A 473 16.21 -20.84 -25.55
CA LYS A 473 17.01 -20.09 -26.54
C LYS A 473 18.13 -19.29 -25.87
N LEU A 474 17.84 -18.65 -24.76
CA LEU A 474 18.78 -17.75 -24.08
C LEU A 474 19.75 -18.50 -23.14
N SER A 475 19.46 -19.76 -22.76
CA SER A 475 20.33 -20.60 -21.92
C SER A 475 21.39 -21.39 -22.72
N LYS A 476 21.34 -21.32 -24.04
CA LYS A 476 22.37 -21.89 -24.97
C LYS A 476 23.47 -20.86 -25.22
#